data_7588c56f7e185ef9a7df9dddec2a8e78
#
_entry.id   7588c56f7e185ef9a7df9dddec2a8e78
#
_cell.length_a   1.000
_cell.length_b   1.000
_cell.length_c   1.000
_cell.angle_alpha   90.00
_cell.angle_beta   90.00
_cell.angle_gamma   90.00
#
_symmetry.space_group_name_H-M   'P 1'
#
loop_
_entity.id
_entity.type
_entity.pdbx_description
1 polymer ?
#
loop_
_entity_poly.entity_id
_entity_poly.type
_entity_poly.pdbx_seq_one_letter_code
_entity_poly.pdbx_strand_id
1 'polypeptide(L)'
;MLAGILKENGVNGDGILFDQGARTALAFVTLRSDGEREFMFYRNPSADMLLKPAELNLDVIRAAKVFHYGSISLITEPCRSAHLRAMEVAKEAGALLSYDPNLRLPLWPSPKDARDQILSIWEQADIIKVSDVELEFLTDREVSDEAALSLWHPGLKLLLLTLGEKGCRYYTKDFRGAVDTFKVKTVDTTGAGDAFVGALLTKILHDHSVLEDETRLREVLKFSNACGAITTTKKGAIPALPNESEVHQLLQGA
;
A
#
# COMPACT_ATOMS: atom_id res chain seq x y z
N MET A 1 -9.90 12.62 -16.05
CA MET A 1 -8.53 12.10 -16.19
C MET A 1 -8.36 10.81 -15.37
N LEU A 2 -8.34 10.81 -14.03
CA LEU A 2 -8.06 9.61 -13.22
C LEU A 2 -9.00 8.44 -13.52
N ALA A 3 -10.32 8.65 -13.52
CA ALA A 3 -11.29 7.61 -13.87
C ALA A 3 -11.11 7.07 -15.30
N GLY A 4 -10.67 7.91 -16.25
CA GLY A 4 -10.33 7.48 -17.61
C GLY A 4 -9.15 6.51 -17.62
N ILE A 5 -8.07 6.84 -16.89
CA ILE A 5 -6.88 5.97 -16.77
C ILE A 5 -7.26 4.61 -16.17
N LEU A 6 -8.06 4.58 -15.10
CA LEU A 6 -8.52 3.33 -14.51
C LEU A 6 -9.31 2.48 -15.53
N LYS A 7 -10.23 3.10 -16.26
CA LYS A 7 -11.02 2.42 -17.31
C LYS A 7 -10.14 1.88 -18.45
N GLU A 8 -9.17 2.66 -18.92
CA GLU A 8 -8.20 2.26 -19.95
C GLU A 8 -7.37 1.06 -19.55
N ASN A 9 -7.14 0.89 -18.23
CA ASN A 9 -6.43 -0.25 -17.66
C ASN A 9 -7.37 -1.36 -17.17
N GLY A 10 -8.63 -1.37 -17.55
CA GLY A 10 -9.59 -2.43 -17.23
C GLY A 10 -10.02 -2.48 -15.76
N VAL A 11 -9.79 -1.41 -14.98
CA VAL A 11 -10.21 -1.33 -13.58
C VAL A 11 -11.69 -0.97 -13.53
N ASN A 12 -12.49 -1.75 -12.79
CA ASN A 12 -13.89 -1.46 -12.55
C ASN A 12 -14.04 -0.19 -11.73
N GLY A 13 -14.81 0.77 -12.24
CA GLY A 13 -15.05 2.07 -11.63
C GLY A 13 -16.40 2.21 -10.92
N ASP A 14 -17.16 1.13 -10.69
CA ASP A 14 -18.53 1.19 -10.13
C ASP A 14 -18.57 1.73 -8.69
N GLY A 15 -17.42 1.72 -8.00
CA GLY A 15 -17.27 2.33 -6.68
C GLY A 15 -16.74 3.78 -6.71
N ILE A 16 -16.46 4.35 -7.89
CA ILE A 16 -15.93 5.72 -7.99
C ILE A 16 -17.07 6.72 -7.95
N LEU A 17 -16.97 7.65 -7.01
CA LEU A 17 -17.91 8.77 -6.88
C LEU A 17 -17.26 10.07 -7.35
N PHE A 18 -18.11 10.97 -7.89
CA PHE A 18 -17.71 12.31 -8.30
C PHE A 18 -18.40 13.32 -7.41
N ASP A 19 -17.65 14.05 -6.60
CA ASP A 19 -18.17 15.14 -5.81
C ASP A 19 -18.31 16.40 -6.67
N GLN A 20 -19.47 17.07 -6.62
CA GLN A 20 -19.77 18.26 -7.42
C GLN A 20 -19.30 19.55 -6.73
N GLY A 21 -19.06 19.49 -5.41
CA GLY A 21 -18.70 20.66 -4.59
C GLY A 21 -17.23 20.77 -4.24
N ALA A 22 -16.47 19.67 -4.39
CA ALA A 22 -15.06 19.65 -4.01
C ALA A 22 -14.15 19.35 -5.20
N ARG A 23 -12.89 19.76 -5.08
CA ARG A 23 -11.86 19.50 -6.08
C ARG A 23 -11.09 18.22 -5.75
N THR A 24 -10.47 17.63 -6.75
CA THR A 24 -9.49 16.54 -6.55
C THR A 24 -8.26 17.08 -5.81
N ALA A 25 -7.76 16.33 -4.84
CA ALA A 25 -6.51 16.65 -4.15
C ALA A 25 -5.33 16.75 -5.13
N LEU A 26 -4.41 17.66 -4.84
CA LEU A 26 -3.16 17.79 -5.59
C LEU A 26 -1.99 17.58 -4.65
N ALA A 27 -0.98 16.85 -5.11
CA ALA A 27 0.31 16.72 -4.47
C ALA A 27 1.37 17.30 -5.40
N PHE A 28 2.09 18.30 -4.91
CA PHE A 28 3.24 18.88 -5.61
C PHE A 28 4.50 18.26 -5.02
N VAL A 29 5.35 17.76 -5.91
CA VAL A 29 6.62 17.13 -5.52
C VAL A 29 7.76 18.00 -6.00
N THR A 30 8.55 18.53 -5.07
CA THR A 30 9.77 19.26 -5.36
C THR A 30 10.96 18.33 -5.15
N LEU A 31 11.81 18.20 -6.17
CA LEU A 31 13.09 17.51 -6.05
C LEU A 31 14.12 18.55 -5.60
N ARG A 32 14.68 18.37 -4.41
CA ARG A 32 15.78 19.18 -3.90
C ARG A 32 17.08 18.86 -4.59
N SER A 33 18.03 19.76 -4.54
CA SER A 33 19.37 19.58 -5.14
C SER A 33 20.19 18.45 -4.48
N ASP A 34 19.85 18.08 -3.24
CA ASP A 34 20.42 16.98 -2.48
C ASP A 34 19.76 15.62 -2.79
N GLY A 35 18.76 15.59 -3.69
CA GLY A 35 17.99 14.40 -4.06
C GLY A 35 16.80 14.10 -3.14
N GLU A 36 16.62 14.87 -2.08
CA GLU A 36 15.44 14.73 -1.22
C GLU A 36 14.17 15.25 -1.91
N ARG A 37 13.04 14.72 -1.50
CA ARG A 37 11.72 15.11 -1.98
C ARG A 37 10.95 15.85 -0.91
N GLU A 38 10.39 16.96 -1.30
CA GLU A 38 9.45 17.70 -0.49
C GLU A 38 8.06 17.61 -1.12
N PHE A 39 7.07 17.28 -0.29
CA PHE A 39 5.67 17.19 -0.72
C PHE A 39 4.89 18.35 -0.18
N MET A 40 4.15 19.02 -1.06
CA MET A 40 3.13 20.00 -0.69
C MET A 40 1.77 19.48 -1.16
N PHE A 41 0.83 19.38 -0.22
CA PHE A 41 -0.50 18.87 -0.48
C PHE A 41 -1.53 20.00 -0.50
N TYR A 42 -2.35 20.01 -1.53
CA TYR A 42 -3.53 20.87 -1.61
C TYR A 42 -4.80 20.04 -1.42
N ARG A 43 -5.30 20.04 -0.16
CA ARG A 43 -6.42 19.20 0.31
C ARG A 43 -7.29 19.99 1.29
N ASN A 44 -7.92 21.11 0.90
CA ASN A 44 -8.65 21.96 1.85
C ASN A 44 -10.02 22.44 1.34
N PRO A 45 -11.10 21.67 1.59
CA PRO A 45 -11.17 20.21 1.52
C PRO A 45 -11.02 19.71 0.09
N SER A 46 -10.68 18.44 -0.07
CA SER A 46 -10.70 17.75 -1.36
C SER A 46 -11.71 16.61 -1.33
N ALA A 47 -12.14 16.12 -2.50
CA ALA A 47 -13.19 15.13 -2.64
C ALA A 47 -12.92 13.83 -1.85
N ASP A 48 -11.65 13.40 -1.81
CA ASP A 48 -11.22 12.21 -1.07
C ASP A 48 -11.42 12.32 0.46
N MET A 49 -11.58 13.52 1.00
CA MET A 49 -11.85 13.74 2.42
C MET A 49 -13.35 13.68 2.76
N LEU A 50 -14.22 13.73 1.78
CA LEU A 50 -15.65 13.97 1.96
C LEU A 50 -16.53 12.72 1.79
N LEU A 51 -15.93 11.56 1.48
CA LEU A 51 -16.64 10.31 1.33
C LEU A 51 -17.36 9.93 2.63
N LYS A 52 -18.67 9.64 2.54
CA LYS A 52 -19.53 9.28 3.67
C LYS A 52 -19.83 7.78 3.68
N PRO A 53 -20.11 7.17 4.84
CA PRO A 53 -20.50 5.76 4.92
C PRO A 53 -21.72 5.40 4.04
N ALA A 54 -22.67 6.31 3.92
CA ALA A 54 -23.88 6.10 3.13
C ALA A 54 -23.64 6.13 1.60
N GLU A 55 -22.50 6.61 1.16
CA GLU A 55 -22.12 6.71 -0.25
C GLU A 55 -21.32 5.49 -0.74
N LEU A 56 -20.94 4.58 0.17
CA LEU A 56 -20.19 3.37 -0.16
C LEU A 56 -21.03 2.42 -1.02
N ASN A 57 -20.46 1.92 -2.10
CA ASN A 57 -21.02 0.80 -2.86
C ASN A 57 -20.73 -0.51 -2.12
N LEU A 58 -21.61 -0.88 -1.18
CA LEU A 58 -21.42 -2.05 -0.32
C LEU A 58 -21.41 -3.37 -1.10
N ASP A 59 -22.05 -3.43 -2.26
CA ASP A 59 -22.07 -4.66 -3.07
C ASP A 59 -20.72 -4.91 -3.73
N VAL A 60 -20.04 -3.87 -4.21
CA VAL A 60 -18.67 -3.96 -4.70
C VAL A 60 -17.73 -4.39 -3.58
N ILE A 61 -17.89 -3.85 -2.37
CA ILE A 61 -17.07 -4.22 -1.21
C ILE A 61 -17.31 -5.68 -0.81
N ARG A 62 -18.56 -6.13 -0.74
CA ARG A 62 -18.90 -7.53 -0.41
C ARG A 62 -18.40 -8.54 -1.43
N ALA A 63 -18.31 -8.15 -2.70
CA ALA A 63 -17.79 -9.00 -3.77
C ALA A 63 -16.26 -9.09 -3.81
N ALA A 64 -15.56 -8.22 -3.07
CA ALA A 64 -14.11 -8.17 -3.07
C ALA A 64 -13.49 -9.40 -2.38
N LYS A 65 -12.45 -9.95 -2.97
CA LYS A 65 -11.63 -11.00 -2.34
C LYS A 65 -10.54 -10.43 -1.44
N VAL A 66 -10.05 -9.24 -1.77
CA VAL A 66 -9.12 -8.47 -0.95
C VAL A 66 -9.64 -7.04 -0.87
N PHE A 67 -9.64 -6.48 0.32
CA PHE A 67 -9.88 -5.07 0.57
C PHE A 67 -8.55 -4.43 1.00
N HIS A 68 -7.99 -3.59 0.12
CA HIS A 68 -6.72 -2.90 0.38
C HIS A 68 -6.97 -1.44 0.77
N TYR A 69 -6.26 -0.98 1.80
CA TYR A 69 -6.43 0.37 2.34
C TYR A 69 -5.13 0.94 2.91
N GLY A 70 -5.10 2.27 3.01
CA GLY A 70 -4.01 3.03 3.64
C GLY A 70 -4.51 3.82 4.85
N SER A 71 -3.68 4.72 5.39
CA SER A 71 -4.02 5.49 6.59
C SER A 71 -4.57 6.88 6.32
N ILE A 72 -4.41 7.42 5.12
CA ILE A 72 -4.77 8.82 4.80
C ILE A 72 -6.26 9.12 5.02
N SER A 73 -7.13 8.12 4.81
CA SER A 73 -8.57 8.20 5.02
C SER A 73 -9.00 8.16 6.50
N LEU A 74 -8.07 7.90 7.43
CA LEU A 74 -8.33 7.95 8.88
C LEU A 74 -8.18 9.35 9.47
N ILE A 75 -7.64 10.32 8.71
CA ILE A 75 -7.24 11.63 9.23
C ILE A 75 -8.45 12.49 9.64
N THR A 76 -9.50 12.48 8.83
CA THR A 76 -10.66 13.39 9.02
C THR A 76 -11.99 12.71 8.78
N GLU A 77 -13.04 13.23 9.46
CA GLU A 77 -14.43 12.90 9.12
C GLU A 77 -14.92 13.69 7.89
N PRO A 78 -15.88 13.16 7.12
CA PRO A 78 -16.57 11.87 7.28
C PRO A 78 -15.82 10.66 6.69
N CYS A 79 -14.68 10.88 6.02
CA CYS A 79 -13.94 9.83 5.31
C CYS A 79 -13.46 8.72 6.25
N ARG A 80 -13.08 9.06 7.50
CA ARG A 80 -12.70 8.07 8.51
C ARG A 80 -13.85 7.08 8.81
N SER A 81 -15.04 7.58 9.05
CA SER A 81 -16.21 6.74 9.28
C SER A 81 -16.55 5.87 8.06
N ALA A 82 -16.37 6.40 6.84
CA ALA A 82 -16.54 5.61 5.61
C ALA A 82 -15.49 4.49 5.49
N HIS A 83 -14.23 4.79 5.79
CA HIS A 83 -13.16 3.81 5.81
C HIS A 83 -13.47 2.66 6.78
N LEU A 84 -13.78 2.97 8.03
CA LEU A 84 -14.07 1.96 9.06
C LEU A 84 -15.27 1.09 8.67
N ARG A 85 -16.32 1.71 8.10
CA ARG A 85 -17.50 0.97 7.62
C ARG A 85 -17.15 0.06 6.44
N ALA A 86 -16.32 0.51 5.50
CA ALA A 86 -15.88 -0.32 4.38
C ALA A 86 -15.06 -1.53 4.84
N MET A 87 -14.15 -1.35 5.80
CA MET A 87 -13.39 -2.44 6.42
C MET A 87 -14.29 -3.47 7.09
N GLU A 88 -15.27 -3.01 7.88
CA GLU A 88 -16.25 -3.88 8.55
C GLU A 88 -16.99 -4.75 7.54
N VAL A 89 -17.55 -4.14 6.50
CA VAL A 89 -18.31 -4.86 5.45
C VAL A 89 -17.42 -5.86 4.69
N ALA A 90 -16.18 -5.47 4.36
CA ALA A 90 -15.24 -6.36 3.70
C ALA A 90 -14.90 -7.58 4.58
N LYS A 91 -14.66 -7.35 5.87
CA LYS A 91 -14.36 -8.41 6.85
C LYS A 91 -15.55 -9.35 7.04
N GLU A 92 -16.78 -8.81 7.20
CA GLU A 92 -18.01 -9.60 7.29
C GLU A 92 -18.25 -10.48 6.05
N ALA A 93 -17.83 -9.99 4.87
CA ALA A 93 -17.91 -10.73 3.61
C ALA A 93 -16.79 -11.76 3.42
N GLY A 94 -15.82 -11.84 4.33
CA GLY A 94 -14.70 -12.78 4.26
C GLY A 94 -13.57 -12.35 3.33
N ALA A 95 -13.50 -11.09 2.94
CA ALA A 95 -12.36 -10.56 2.19
C ALA A 95 -11.09 -10.52 3.06
N LEU A 96 -9.92 -10.75 2.45
CA LEU A 96 -8.65 -10.48 3.09
C LEU A 96 -8.44 -8.98 3.24
N LEU A 97 -8.10 -8.53 4.44
CA LEU A 97 -7.79 -7.13 4.73
C LEU A 97 -6.30 -6.87 4.55
N SER A 98 -5.93 -6.05 3.57
CA SER A 98 -4.54 -5.67 3.26
C SER A 98 -4.30 -4.21 3.62
N TYR A 99 -3.34 -3.96 4.48
CA TYR A 99 -3.01 -2.64 5.00
C TYR A 99 -1.61 -2.19 4.63
N ASP A 100 -1.51 -1.03 3.99
CA ASP A 100 -0.27 -0.26 3.82
C ASP A 100 -0.51 1.11 4.47
N PRO A 101 0.03 1.40 5.66
CA PRO A 101 -0.14 2.70 6.31
C PRO A 101 0.14 3.87 5.38
N ASN A 102 1.18 3.73 4.56
CA ASN A 102 1.58 4.71 3.55
C ASN A 102 1.64 6.13 4.15
N LEU A 103 2.38 6.25 5.25
CA LEU A 103 2.42 7.41 6.12
C LEU A 103 2.79 8.69 5.36
N ARG A 104 1.97 9.70 5.54
CA ARG A 104 2.22 11.08 5.07
C ARG A 104 2.12 12.02 6.25
N LEU A 105 3.15 12.01 7.11
CA LEU A 105 3.18 12.74 8.37
C LEU A 105 2.74 14.20 8.27
N PRO A 106 3.10 14.96 7.22
CA PRO A 106 2.65 16.36 7.09
C PRO A 106 1.13 16.55 6.95
N LEU A 107 0.36 15.48 6.71
CA LEU A 107 -1.10 15.55 6.63
C LEU A 107 -1.80 15.30 7.97
N TRP A 108 -1.06 14.83 8.97
CA TRP A 108 -1.60 14.51 10.29
C TRP A 108 -1.52 15.71 11.24
N PRO A 109 -2.48 15.86 12.18
CA PRO A 109 -2.44 16.92 13.18
C PRO A 109 -1.19 16.88 14.05
N SER A 110 -0.73 15.68 14.39
CA SER A 110 0.51 15.44 15.12
C SER A 110 1.09 14.05 14.84
N PRO A 111 2.40 13.81 15.11
CA PRO A 111 2.98 12.47 15.02
C PRO A 111 2.28 11.46 15.95
N LYS A 112 1.83 11.90 17.11
CA LYS A 112 1.09 11.06 18.05
C LYS A 112 -0.24 10.64 17.47
N ASP A 113 -1.02 11.57 16.89
CA ASP A 113 -2.30 11.25 16.27
C ASP A 113 -2.12 10.26 15.10
N ALA A 114 -1.08 10.46 14.28
CA ALA A 114 -0.75 9.54 13.20
C ALA A 114 -0.52 8.12 13.72
N ARG A 115 0.35 7.95 14.71
CA ARG A 115 0.68 6.64 15.29
C ARG A 115 -0.56 5.99 15.91
N ASP A 116 -1.30 6.71 16.74
CA ASP A 116 -2.48 6.20 17.43
C ASP A 116 -3.54 5.74 16.43
N GLN A 117 -3.83 6.54 15.41
CA GLN A 117 -4.82 6.19 14.39
C GLN A 117 -4.38 5.04 13.50
N ILE A 118 -3.11 5.00 13.08
CA ILE A 118 -2.57 3.89 12.29
C ILE A 118 -2.66 2.57 13.06
N LEU A 119 -2.30 2.58 14.34
CA LEU A 119 -2.33 1.39 15.18
C LEU A 119 -3.76 1.01 15.61
N SER A 120 -4.72 1.94 15.60
CA SER A 120 -6.11 1.67 16.02
C SER A 120 -6.83 0.60 15.18
N ILE A 121 -6.41 0.40 13.94
CA ILE A 121 -6.99 -0.58 13.01
C ILE A 121 -6.03 -1.73 12.69
N TRP A 122 -4.85 -1.76 13.31
CA TRP A 122 -3.76 -2.67 12.99
C TRP A 122 -4.16 -4.14 13.09
N GLU A 123 -4.80 -4.52 14.22
CA GLU A 123 -5.19 -5.89 14.49
C GLU A 123 -6.32 -6.43 13.62
N GLN A 124 -6.88 -5.59 12.75
CA GLN A 124 -7.93 -6.01 11.82
C GLN A 124 -7.37 -6.54 10.50
N ALA A 125 -6.10 -6.24 10.19
CA ALA A 125 -5.49 -6.62 8.93
C ALA A 125 -4.97 -8.06 8.91
N ASP A 126 -5.14 -8.74 7.77
CA ASP A 126 -4.56 -10.06 7.48
C ASP A 126 -3.15 -9.93 6.90
N ILE A 127 -2.91 -8.89 6.12
CA ILE A 127 -1.64 -8.60 5.45
C ILE A 127 -1.28 -7.16 5.72
N ILE A 128 -0.06 -6.93 6.23
CA ILE A 128 0.44 -5.58 6.46
C ILE A 128 1.78 -5.42 5.75
N LYS A 129 1.95 -4.28 5.07
CA LYS A 129 3.25 -3.86 4.55
C LYS A 129 3.63 -2.53 5.18
N VAL A 130 4.84 -2.45 5.68
CA VAL A 130 5.46 -1.19 6.15
C VAL A 130 6.81 -0.98 5.46
N SER A 131 7.24 0.26 5.35
CA SER A 131 8.62 0.62 5.01
C SER A 131 9.50 0.66 6.26
N ASP A 132 10.81 0.74 6.08
CA ASP A 132 11.78 0.98 7.15
C ASP A 132 11.46 2.24 7.96
N VAL A 133 11.19 3.36 7.28
CA VAL A 133 10.81 4.64 7.92
C VAL A 133 9.51 4.51 8.71
N GLU A 134 8.53 3.78 8.19
CA GLU A 134 7.26 3.54 8.89
C GLU A 134 7.44 2.63 10.10
N LEU A 135 8.29 1.60 10.00
CA LEU A 135 8.62 0.73 11.13
C LEU A 135 9.26 1.53 12.27
N GLU A 136 10.27 2.34 11.97
CA GLU A 136 10.91 3.21 12.96
C GLU A 136 9.89 4.16 13.60
N PHE A 137 9.06 4.80 12.78
CA PHE A 137 8.03 5.72 13.27
C PHE A 137 7.01 5.01 14.18
N LEU A 138 6.54 3.82 13.83
CA LEU A 138 5.50 3.11 14.58
C LEU A 138 6.01 2.50 15.88
N THR A 139 7.28 2.10 15.92
CA THR A 139 7.86 1.37 17.07
C THR A 139 8.78 2.21 17.95
N ASP A 140 9.21 3.40 17.51
CA ASP A 140 10.28 4.19 18.11
C ASP A 140 11.58 3.37 18.30
N ARG A 141 11.87 2.44 17.38
CA ARG A 141 13.04 1.54 17.41
C ARG A 141 13.75 1.55 16.07
N GLU A 142 15.05 1.27 16.08
CA GLU A 142 15.80 1.01 14.86
C GLU A 142 15.25 -0.22 14.11
N VAL A 143 15.45 -0.21 12.78
CA VAL A 143 15.00 -1.29 11.89
C VAL A 143 15.66 -2.61 12.26
N SER A 144 14.87 -3.53 12.81
CA SER A 144 15.30 -4.88 13.22
C SER A 144 14.15 -5.88 13.12
N ASP A 145 14.49 -7.17 13.20
CA ASP A 145 13.45 -8.21 13.27
C ASP A 145 12.63 -8.10 14.56
N GLU A 146 13.24 -7.69 15.67
CA GLU A 146 12.56 -7.47 16.94
C GLU A 146 11.55 -6.31 16.85
N ALA A 147 11.92 -5.22 16.17
CA ALA A 147 11.01 -4.11 15.94
C ALA A 147 9.84 -4.56 15.05
N ALA A 148 10.10 -5.29 13.96
CA ALA A 148 9.05 -5.80 13.10
C ALA A 148 8.12 -6.77 13.83
N LEU A 149 8.66 -7.71 14.58
CA LEU A 149 7.88 -8.68 15.36
C LEU A 149 7.10 -8.05 16.51
N SER A 150 7.49 -6.88 17.00
CA SER A 150 6.69 -6.15 18.01
C SER A 150 5.35 -5.64 17.46
N LEU A 151 5.21 -5.56 16.12
CA LEU A 151 3.97 -5.21 15.42
C LEU A 151 3.14 -6.45 15.03
N TRP A 152 3.63 -7.66 15.31
CA TRP A 152 2.90 -8.89 15.01
C TRP A 152 1.68 -9.06 15.91
N HIS A 153 0.56 -9.52 15.37
CA HIS A 153 -0.62 -9.93 16.12
C HIS A 153 -1.14 -11.29 15.63
N PRO A 154 -1.90 -12.05 16.47
CA PRO A 154 -2.30 -13.42 16.14
C PRO A 154 -3.16 -13.60 14.89
N GLY A 155 -3.87 -12.56 14.47
CA GLY A 155 -4.69 -12.58 13.26
C GLY A 155 -3.93 -12.31 11.96
N LEU A 156 -2.68 -11.85 12.07
CA LEU A 156 -1.86 -11.47 10.92
C LEU A 156 -1.35 -12.70 10.19
N LYS A 157 -1.51 -12.74 8.88
CA LYS A 157 -1.01 -13.83 8.01
C LYS A 157 0.36 -13.49 7.41
N LEU A 158 0.59 -12.22 7.12
CA LEU A 158 1.84 -11.75 6.51
C LEU A 158 2.15 -10.32 6.95
N LEU A 159 3.33 -10.11 7.52
CA LEU A 159 3.94 -8.79 7.71
C LEU A 159 5.12 -8.65 6.74
N LEU A 160 5.13 -7.55 6.02
CA LEU A 160 6.17 -7.18 5.08
C LEU A 160 6.86 -5.90 5.50
N LEU A 161 8.18 -5.93 5.47
CA LEU A 161 9.04 -4.77 5.70
C LEU A 161 9.83 -4.49 4.42
N THR A 162 9.49 -3.42 3.71
CA THR A 162 10.22 -2.99 2.51
C THR A 162 11.39 -2.09 2.89
N LEU A 163 12.56 -2.35 2.29
CA LEU A 163 13.85 -1.73 2.62
C LEU A 163 14.46 -1.01 1.41
N GLY A 164 13.61 -0.50 0.51
CA GLY A 164 14.05 0.18 -0.72
C GLY A 164 14.97 -0.70 -1.58
N GLU A 165 16.17 -0.24 -1.85
CA GLU A 165 17.16 -0.95 -2.68
C GLU A 165 17.71 -2.26 -2.07
N LYS A 166 17.39 -2.54 -0.81
CA LYS A 166 17.75 -3.77 -0.10
C LYS A 166 16.66 -4.86 -0.20
N GLY A 167 15.56 -4.59 -0.91
CA GLY A 167 14.46 -5.54 -1.08
C GLY A 167 13.46 -5.52 0.07
N CYS A 168 13.05 -6.70 0.54
CA CYS A 168 12.05 -6.80 1.61
C CYS A 168 12.34 -7.95 2.57
N ARG A 169 11.85 -7.81 3.80
CA ARG A 169 11.72 -8.90 4.78
C ARG A 169 10.27 -9.30 4.90
N TYR A 170 10.04 -10.57 5.20
CA TYR A 170 8.70 -11.12 5.40
C TYR A 170 8.65 -11.94 6.68
N TYR A 171 7.49 -11.89 7.32
CA TYR A 171 7.20 -12.58 8.57
C TYR A 171 5.82 -13.21 8.45
N THR A 172 5.74 -14.51 8.68
CA THR A 172 4.50 -15.27 8.84
C THR A 172 4.49 -15.92 10.22
N LYS A 173 3.44 -16.67 10.53
CA LYS A 173 3.39 -17.45 11.77
C LYS A 173 4.49 -18.52 11.82
N ASP A 174 4.80 -19.14 10.67
CA ASP A 174 5.58 -20.37 10.59
C ASP A 174 7.01 -20.14 10.05
N PHE A 175 7.22 -19.07 9.28
CA PHE A 175 8.51 -18.77 8.66
C PHE A 175 8.72 -17.26 8.48
N ARG A 176 9.99 -16.88 8.33
CA ARG A 176 10.43 -15.52 8.06
C ARG A 176 11.72 -15.51 7.26
N GLY A 177 11.98 -14.44 6.54
CA GLY A 177 13.19 -14.31 5.74
C GLY A 177 13.29 -12.97 5.03
N ALA A 178 14.17 -12.92 4.04
CA ALA A 178 14.38 -11.75 3.21
C ALA A 178 14.49 -12.13 1.74
N VAL A 179 14.10 -11.21 0.86
CA VAL A 179 14.24 -11.31 -0.58
C VAL A 179 14.87 -10.04 -1.10
N ASP A 180 16.02 -10.16 -1.74
CA ASP A 180 16.74 -9.04 -2.35
C ASP A 180 15.94 -8.48 -3.52
N THR A 181 16.17 -7.20 -3.85
CA THR A 181 15.61 -6.55 -5.03
C THR A 181 16.62 -6.52 -6.18
N PHE A 182 16.24 -5.89 -7.26
CA PHE A 182 17.00 -5.80 -8.50
C PHE A 182 17.77 -4.47 -8.56
N LYS A 183 19.03 -4.52 -9.01
CA LYS A 183 19.80 -3.31 -9.25
C LYS A 183 19.32 -2.63 -10.53
N VAL A 184 18.75 -1.45 -10.39
CA VAL A 184 18.24 -0.63 -11.50
C VAL A 184 18.76 0.80 -11.37
N LYS A 185 18.72 1.55 -12.47
CA LYS A 185 19.00 2.98 -12.43
C LYS A 185 17.76 3.72 -11.99
N THR A 186 17.70 4.07 -10.71
CA THR A 186 16.58 4.82 -10.12
C THR A 186 16.49 6.24 -10.68
N VAL A 187 15.28 6.63 -11.08
CA VAL A 187 14.93 7.97 -11.56
C VAL A 187 13.91 8.62 -10.61
N ASP A 188 12.87 7.86 -10.20
CA ASP A 188 11.79 8.33 -9.35
C ASP A 188 11.19 7.16 -8.55
N THR A 189 11.21 7.23 -7.22
CA THR A 189 10.69 6.15 -6.37
C THR A 189 9.19 6.23 -6.11
N THR A 190 8.48 7.21 -6.71
CA THR A 190 7.04 7.36 -6.53
C THR A 190 6.29 6.16 -7.10
N GLY A 191 5.42 5.55 -6.29
CA GLY A 191 4.62 4.39 -6.68
C GLY A 191 5.33 3.03 -6.60
N ALA A 192 6.61 2.97 -6.22
CA ALA A 192 7.32 1.69 -6.11
C ALA A 192 6.70 0.76 -5.06
N GLY A 193 6.30 1.30 -3.90
CA GLY A 193 5.57 0.55 -2.87
C GLY A 193 4.20 0.09 -3.34
N ASP A 194 3.48 0.95 -4.05
CA ASP A 194 2.15 0.63 -4.59
C ASP A 194 2.25 -0.49 -5.65
N ALA A 195 3.28 -0.42 -6.53
CA ALA A 195 3.56 -1.47 -7.51
C ALA A 195 3.91 -2.82 -6.85
N PHE A 196 4.73 -2.79 -5.80
CA PHE A 196 5.06 -3.97 -5.00
C PHE A 196 3.82 -4.61 -4.40
N VAL A 197 2.98 -3.82 -3.73
CA VAL A 197 1.74 -4.32 -3.09
C VAL A 197 0.75 -4.81 -4.13
N GLY A 198 0.54 -4.09 -5.23
CA GLY A 198 -0.35 -4.51 -6.31
C GLY A 198 0.05 -5.86 -6.91
N ALA A 199 1.35 -6.05 -7.15
CA ALA A 199 1.90 -7.31 -7.64
C ALA A 199 1.70 -8.46 -6.65
N LEU A 200 2.01 -8.24 -5.37
CA LEU A 200 1.80 -9.20 -4.29
C LEU A 200 0.34 -9.66 -4.20
N LEU A 201 -0.57 -8.70 -4.08
CA LEU A 201 -2.00 -9.00 -3.92
C LEU A 201 -2.58 -9.73 -5.12
N THR A 202 -2.15 -9.39 -6.34
CA THR A 202 -2.56 -10.11 -7.55
C THR A 202 -2.15 -11.58 -7.49
N LYS A 203 -0.93 -11.90 -7.06
CA LYS A 203 -0.47 -13.29 -6.95
C LYS A 203 -1.18 -14.06 -5.83
N ILE A 204 -1.41 -13.42 -4.67
CA ILE A 204 -2.18 -14.00 -3.56
C ILE A 204 -3.64 -14.28 -3.97
N LEU A 205 -4.26 -13.40 -4.77
CA LEU A 205 -5.62 -13.60 -5.28
C LEU A 205 -5.75 -14.83 -6.18
N HIS A 206 -4.70 -15.15 -6.92
CA HIS A 206 -4.68 -16.35 -7.77
C HIS A 206 -4.45 -17.64 -6.97
N ASP A 207 -3.67 -17.57 -5.90
CA ASP A 207 -3.34 -18.72 -5.07
C ASP A 207 -3.08 -18.29 -3.61
N HIS A 208 -4.06 -18.49 -2.76
CA HIS A 208 -3.97 -18.17 -1.33
C HIS A 208 -2.93 -19.04 -0.58
N SER A 209 -2.60 -20.24 -1.11
CA SER A 209 -1.62 -21.14 -0.48
C SER A 209 -0.19 -20.57 -0.47
N VAL A 210 0.06 -19.50 -1.24
CA VAL A 210 1.31 -18.73 -1.20
C VAL A 210 1.67 -18.26 0.23
N LEU A 211 0.66 -17.97 1.06
CA LEU A 211 0.88 -17.53 2.44
C LEU A 211 1.32 -18.66 3.39
N GLU A 212 1.19 -19.91 2.97
CA GLU A 212 1.51 -21.12 3.75
C GLU A 212 2.77 -21.84 3.24
N ASP A 213 3.32 -21.43 2.09
CA ASP A 213 4.49 -22.02 1.43
C ASP A 213 5.59 -20.97 1.25
N GLU A 214 6.69 -21.10 2.01
CA GLU A 214 7.80 -20.17 1.98
C GLU A 214 8.44 -20.04 0.59
N THR A 215 8.62 -21.14 -0.13
CA THR A 215 9.23 -21.13 -1.46
C THR A 215 8.39 -20.31 -2.44
N ARG A 216 7.10 -20.53 -2.45
CA ARG A 216 6.15 -19.78 -3.28
C ARG A 216 6.06 -18.32 -2.88
N LEU A 217 6.02 -18.03 -1.56
CA LEU A 217 6.01 -16.64 -1.08
C LEU A 217 7.27 -15.90 -1.55
N ARG A 218 8.44 -16.52 -1.46
CA ARG A 218 9.70 -15.93 -1.95
C ARG A 218 9.67 -15.63 -3.45
N GLU A 219 9.10 -16.50 -4.27
CA GLU A 219 8.91 -16.25 -5.71
C GLU A 219 7.99 -15.07 -5.97
N VAL A 220 6.87 -14.99 -5.24
CA VAL A 220 5.93 -13.87 -5.32
C VAL A 220 6.59 -12.56 -4.88
N LEU A 221 7.36 -12.57 -3.80
CA LEU A 221 8.09 -11.39 -3.32
C LEU A 221 9.19 -10.96 -4.29
N LYS A 222 9.88 -11.92 -4.94
CA LYS A 222 10.85 -11.61 -6.01
C LYS A 222 10.16 -10.91 -7.19
N PHE A 223 8.99 -11.39 -7.60
CA PHE A 223 8.16 -10.74 -8.63
C PHE A 223 7.71 -9.33 -8.19
N SER A 224 7.26 -9.17 -6.95
CA SER A 224 6.82 -7.89 -6.39
C SER A 224 7.98 -6.87 -6.29
N ASN A 225 9.17 -7.33 -5.87
CA ASN A 225 10.39 -6.52 -5.87
C ASN A 225 10.76 -6.05 -7.29
N ALA A 226 10.62 -6.93 -8.30
CA ALA A 226 10.86 -6.57 -9.70
C ALA A 226 9.88 -5.47 -10.17
N CYS A 227 8.60 -5.58 -9.84
CA CYS A 227 7.60 -4.54 -10.16
C CYS A 227 7.97 -3.19 -9.51
N GLY A 228 8.31 -3.19 -8.23
CA GLY A 228 8.76 -1.99 -7.53
C GLY A 228 10.02 -1.40 -8.14
N ALA A 229 11.03 -2.24 -8.44
CA ALA A 229 12.29 -1.80 -9.04
C ALA A 229 12.07 -1.15 -10.42
N ILE A 230 11.31 -1.78 -11.33
CA ILE A 230 11.03 -1.22 -12.66
C ILE A 230 10.29 0.11 -12.54
N THR A 231 9.32 0.23 -11.62
CA THR A 231 8.59 1.47 -11.39
C THR A 231 9.54 2.63 -11.07
N THR A 232 10.65 2.39 -10.38
CA THR A 232 11.61 3.45 -10.06
C THR A 232 12.43 3.95 -11.25
N THR A 233 12.42 3.27 -12.39
CA THR A 233 13.26 3.61 -13.56
C THR A 233 12.68 4.73 -14.44
N LYS A 234 11.44 5.13 -14.19
CA LYS A 234 10.72 6.16 -14.97
C LYS A 234 10.14 7.21 -14.01
N LYS A 235 9.83 8.40 -14.53
CA LYS A 235 9.15 9.44 -13.75
C LYS A 235 7.65 9.14 -13.62
N GLY A 236 7.09 9.46 -12.44
CA GLY A 236 5.69 9.32 -12.12
C GLY A 236 5.35 7.94 -11.56
N ALA A 237 4.12 7.79 -11.03
CA ALA A 237 3.62 6.52 -10.46
C ALA A 237 2.95 5.66 -11.54
N ILE A 238 1.70 5.98 -11.90
CA ILE A 238 0.92 5.17 -12.86
C ILE A 238 1.63 4.96 -14.20
N PRO A 239 2.22 5.99 -14.85
CA PRO A 239 2.92 5.79 -16.12
C PRO A 239 4.20 4.95 -16.03
N ALA A 240 4.74 4.76 -14.81
CA ALA A 240 5.95 3.99 -14.55
C ALA A 240 5.68 2.52 -14.22
N LEU A 241 4.42 2.15 -13.95
CA LEU A 241 4.05 0.77 -13.64
C LEU A 241 4.45 -0.16 -14.80
N PRO A 242 5.10 -1.30 -14.50
CA PRO A 242 5.49 -2.27 -15.52
C PRO A 242 4.30 -3.09 -16.02
N ASN A 243 4.42 -3.58 -17.23
CA ASN A 243 3.63 -4.71 -17.69
C ASN A 243 4.31 -6.05 -17.32
N GLU A 244 3.57 -7.14 -17.42
CA GLU A 244 4.06 -8.47 -17.02
C GLU A 244 5.31 -8.91 -17.83
N SER A 245 5.40 -8.54 -19.12
CA SER A 245 6.55 -8.87 -19.97
C SER A 245 7.83 -8.18 -19.48
N GLU A 246 7.77 -6.90 -19.10
CA GLU A 246 8.91 -6.16 -18.55
C GLU A 246 9.42 -6.82 -17.24
N VAL A 247 8.48 -7.28 -16.40
CA VAL A 247 8.83 -7.97 -15.16
C VAL A 247 9.52 -9.31 -15.44
N HIS A 248 8.99 -10.12 -16.34
CA HIS A 248 9.60 -11.40 -16.71
C HIS A 248 10.98 -11.22 -17.34
N GLN A 249 11.20 -10.20 -18.16
CA GLN A 249 12.52 -9.90 -18.72
C GLN A 249 13.54 -9.58 -17.61
N LEU A 250 13.17 -8.78 -16.62
CA LEU A 250 14.05 -8.48 -15.49
C LEU A 250 14.37 -9.73 -14.67
N LEU A 251 13.38 -10.58 -14.42
CA LEU A 251 13.54 -11.84 -13.67
C LEU A 251 14.48 -12.84 -14.37
N GLN A 252 14.50 -12.86 -15.70
CA GLN A 252 15.33 -13.77 -16.51
C GLN A 252 16.78 -13.26 -16.68
N GLY A 253 16.96 -11.95 -16.60
CA GLY A 253 18.28 -11.31 -16.76
C GLY A 253 19.09 -11.14 -15.45
N ALA A 254 18.57 -11.64 -14.32
CA ALA A 254 19.13 -11.41 -12.99
C ALA A 254 19.75 -12.67 -12.39
#